data_59027068338032e816d923705d947f2e
#
_entry.id   59027068338032e816d923705d947f2e
#
_cell.length_a   1.000
_cell.length_b   1.000
_cell.length_c   1.000
_cell.angle_alpha   90.00
_cell.angle_beta   90.00
_cell.angle_gamma   90.00
#
_symmetry.space_group_name_H-M   'P 1'
#
loop_
_entity.id
_entity.type
_entity.pdbx_description
1 polymer ?
#
loop_
_entity_poly.entity_id
_entity_poly.type
_entity_poly.pdbx_seq_one_letter_code
_entity_poly.pdbx_strand_id
1 'polypeptide(L)'
;MKKLVLMLALAVAAVAGADIRAVTPVPQNADTNSWWMKRHAQKLERVKAGGSRVVFIGDSITHFWEGNGRAQWEKSFAGAPYHALNLGYSADRTEHVLWRLDHGELDGYEAKAVVLMIGTNNTGHWPFEKEPPADTIIGVRAVLDKIRAKQPGAKIVLCPIFPRGATAQDPCRVRNDVVNREIRKFADGKTVLWCDFTARFLAPDGTLPAETFPDRLHPAASGYETWAAGILPFIEYACAGDAARPCPPAPAPEPPQVNLPAPARSTSLIGFQCERWWRDPEMWFHALRRHRRAIAEGPAEYDLVFLGDSITAGWEGNGRNVLAELRKTYRILPLGIGGDRVQHNIWRVRNGELTGYRTKLVMLMIGTNNNYGDRPEDTARGIRTLLADIRAKQPQAKILLLPVFPRGERPDDAKRRNNAAVNALIKPYADGENILWLDFTDKLVQADGTISKDLMPDFLHPREAGYRIWADAALSVFRAVCGK
;
A
#
# COMPACT_ATOMS: atom_id res chain seq x y z
N MET A 1 -35.94 27.59 20.30
CA MET A 1 -34.63 26.91 20.19
C MET A 1 -34.79 25.61 19.42
N LYS A 2 -35.01 25.72 18.12
CA LYS A 2 -35.08 24.62 17.14
C LYS A 2 -34.61 25.24 15.84
N LYS A 3 -33.38 25.02 15.40
CA LYS A 3 -32.75 25.29 14.11
C LYS A 3 -31.25 25.59 14.31
N LEU A 4 -30.47 24.55 14.66
CA LEU A 4 -28.99 24.59 14.54
C LEU A 4 -28.40 23.18 14.62
N VAL A 5 -28.94 22.23 13.86
CA VAL A 5 -28.34 20.87 13.72
C VAL A 5 -28.51 20.40 12.26
N LEU A 6 -28.29 21.24 11.30
CA LEU A 6 -28.34 20.81 9.89
C LEU A 6 -27.39 21.63 9.01
N MET A 7 -26.13 21.81 9.43
CA MET A 7 -25.08 22.37 8.58
C MET A 7 -23.69 21.94 9.05
N LEU A 8 -23.43 20.62 9.07
CA LEU A 8 -22.06 20.09 9.25
C LEU A 8 -21.83 18.83 8.39
N ALA A 9 -22.38 18.83 7.20
CA ALA A 9 -22.24 17.70 6.27
C ALA A 9 -21.88 18.12 4.83
N LEU A 10 -21.30 19.30 4.63
CA LEU A 10 -20.87 19.72 3.28
C LEU A 10 -19.75 20.76 3.35
N ALA A 11 -18.59 20.35 3.89
CA ALA A 11 -17.35 21.14 3.79
C ALA A 11 -16.16 20.21 3.51
N VAL A 12 -16.29 19.36 2.49
CA VAL A 12 -15.17 18.68 1.83
C VAL A 12 -15.35 18.90 0.34
N ALA A 13 -15.23 20.14 -0.08
CA ALA A 13 -15.13 20.46 -1.51
C ALA A 13 -14.65 21.90 -1.62
N ALA A 14 -13.38 22.10 -1.65
CA ALA A 14 -12.68 23.16 -2.39
C ALA A 14 -11.19 23.06 -2.12
N VAL A 15 -10.56 22.00 -2.62
CA VAL A 15 -9.16 22.07 -3.03
C VAL A 15 -9.18 21.92 -4.53
N ALA A 16 -8.85 23.00 -5.20
CA ALA A 16 -8.91 23.15 -6.64
C ALA A 16 -8.14 22.04 -7.38
N GLY A 17 -8.82 21.31 -8.29
CA GLY A 17 -8.38 21.05 -9.63
C GLY A 17 -7.33 19.93 -9.83
N ALA A 18 -7.59 18.70 -9.40
CA ALA A 18 -7.28 17.55 -10.22
C ALA A 18 -8.54 16.68 -10.25
N ASP A 19 -9.15 16.51 -11.39
CA ASP A 19 -10.25 15.56 -11.58
C ASP A 19 -9.73 14.17 -11.20
N ILE A 20 -10.16 13.67 -10.02
CA ILE A 20 -9.83 12.30 -9.61
C ILE A 20 -10.64 11.39 -10.52
N ARG A 21 -9.96 10.78 -11.48
CA ARG A 21 -10.61 9.92 -12.48
C ARG A 21 -11.45 8.83 -11.84
N ALA A 22 -10.95 8.20 -10.79
CA ALA A 22 -11.61 7.09 -10.10
C ALA A 22 -13.05 7.39 -9.60
N VAL A 23 -13.43 8.67 -9.49
CA VAL A 23 -14.76 9.12 -9.05
C VAL A 23 -15.51 9.91 -10.10
N THR A 24 -14.96 10.08 -11.29
CA THR A 24 -15.61 10.79 -12.42
C THR A 24 -16.32 9.77 -13.30
N PRO A 25 -17.68 9.64 -13.23
CA PRO A 25 -18.40 8.61 -13.96
C PRO A 25 -18.20 8.79 -15.48
N VAL A 26 -17.63 7.79 -16.12
CA VAL A 26 -17.45 7.75 -17.58
C VAL A 26 -17.68 6.32 -18.07
N PRO A 27 -18.23 6.14 -19.31
CA PRO A 27 -18.31 4.81 -19.89
C PRO A 27 -16.91 4.31 -20.27
N GLN A 28 -16.69 3.01 -20.17
CA GLN A 28 -15.41 2.43 -20.62
C GLN A 28 -15.20 2.64 -22.13
N ASN A 29 -16.28 2.52 -22.87
CA ASN A 29 -16.33 2.82 -24.31
C ASN A 29 -17.72 3.36 -24.64
N ALA A 30 -17.77 4.62 -25.10
CA ALA A 30 -19.03 5.31 -25.45
C ALA A 30 -19.66 4.86 -26.77
N ASP A 31 -18.93 4.10 -27.61
CA ASP A 31 -19.50 3.54 -28.83
C ASP A 31 -20.61 2.54 -28.49
N THR A 32 -21.82 2.83 -28.93
CA THR A 32 -23.01 1.98 -28.71
C THR A 32 -22.89 0.59 -29.31
N ASN A 33 -22.03 0.41 -30.31
CA ASN A 33 -21.73 -0.87 -30.92
C ASN A 33 -20.64 -1.67 -30.19
N SER A 34 -19.97 -1.08 -29.22
CA SER A 34 -18.96 -1.76 -28.42
C SER A 34 -19.57 -2.95 -27.65
N TRP A 35 -18.74 -3.95 -27.36
CA TRP A 35 -19.18 -5.07 -26.54
C TRP A 35 -19.65 -4.61 -25.16
N TRP A 36 -19.03 -3.56 -24.61
CA TRP A 36 -19.32 -3.03 -23.29
C TRP A 36 -20.73 -2.40 -23.22
N MET A 37 -21.09 -1.55 -24.20
CA MET A 37 -22.42 -0.97 -24.30
C MET A 37 -23.50 -1.99 -24.64
N LYS A 38 -23.19 -2.98 -25.51
CA LYS A 38 -24.09 -4.10 -25.77
C LYS A 38 -24.36 -4.92 -24.51
N ARG A 39 -23.30 -5.20 -23.71
CA ARG A 39 -23.48 -5.88 -22.44
C ARG A 39 -24.32 -5.05 -21.48
N HIS A 40 -24.08 -3.74 -21.38
CA HIS A 40 -24.87 -2.85 -20.55
C HIS A 40 -26.37 -2.93 -20.94
N ALA A 41 -26.68 -2.80 -22.21
CA ALA A 41 -28.07 -2.97 -22.69
C ALA A 41 -28.70 -4.32 -22.31
N GLN A 42 -27.96 -5.42 -22.50
CA GLN A 42 -28.41 -6.75 -22.08
C GLN A 42 -28.65 -6.86 -20.57
N LYS A 43 -27.80 -6.24 -19.76
CA LYS A 43 -27.97 -6.24 -18.30
C LYS A 43 -29.18 -5.39 -17.87
N LEU A 44 -29.44 -4.29 -18.54
CA LEU A 44 -30.66 -3.50 -18.31
C LEU A 44 -31.95 -4.28 -18.61
N GLU A 45 -31.97 -5.13 -19.62
CA GLU A 45 -33.10 -6.04 -19.87
C GLU A 45 -33.29 -7.05 -18.70
N ARG A 46 -32.21 -7.56 -18.14
CA ARG A 46 -32.26 -8.43 -16.96
C ARG A 46 -32.73 -7.68 -15.70
N VAL A 47 -32.29 -6.44 -15.55
CA VAL A 47 -32.75 -5.52 -14.49
C VAL A 47 -34.25 -5.29 -14.59
N LYS A 48 -34.75 -4.97 -15.77
CA LYS A 48 -36.21 -4.77 -16.03
C LYS A 48 -37.04 -6.03 -15.73
N ALA A 49 -36.50 -7.21 -15.98
CA ALA A 49 -37.18 -8.47 -15.67
C ALA A 49 -37.37 -8.67 -14.16
N GLY A 50 -36.59 -7.99 -13.33
CA GLY A 50 -36.69 -8.03 -11.88
C GLY A 50 -36.32 -9.35 -11.24
N GLY A 51 -36.65 -9.52 -9.96
CA GLY A 51 -36.51 -10.79 -9.22
C GLY A 51 -35.13 -11.11 -8.70
N SER A 52 -34.10 -10.32 -9.00
CA SER A 52 -32.73 -10.54 -8.54
C SER A 52 -32.58 -10.16 -7.08
N ARG A 53 -32.27 -11.12 -6.22
CA ARG A 53 -32.07 -10.89 -4.78
C ARG A 53 -30.60 -10.67 -4.42
N VAL A 54 -29.67 -11.13 -5.26
CA VAL A 54 -28.23 -11.00 -5.09
C VAL A 54 -27.64 -10.39 -6.36
N VAL A 55 -26.78 -9.38 -6.21
CA VAL A 55 -26.14 -8.70 -7.32
C VAL A 55 -24.62 -8.73 -7.14
N PHE A 56 -23.90 -9.08 -8.19
CA PHE A 56 -22.45 -9.06 -8.21
C PHE A 56 -21.96 -7.89 -9.07
N ILE A 57 -21.18 -7.00 -8.50
CA ILE A 57 -20.62 -5.82 -9.16
C ILE A 57 -19.11 -5.91 -9.15
N GLY A 58 -18.47 -5.69 -10.31
CA GLY A 58 -17.03 -5.70 -10.42
C GLY A 58 -16.52 -5.66 -11.85
N ASP A 59 -15.30 -6.08 -12.02
CA ASP A 59 -14.53 -6.10 -13.27
C ASP A 59 -14.57 -7.46 -13.99
N SER A 60 -13.48 -7.81 -14.72
CA SER A 60 -13.35 -9.09 -15.43
C SER A 60 -13.44 -10.30 -14.52
N ILE A 61 -12.92 -10.20 -13.31
CA ILE A 61 -12.96 -11.31 -12.35
C ILE A 61 -14.42 -11.61 -11.98
N THR A 62 -15.24 -10.58 -11.80
CA THR A 62 -16.68 -10.73 -11.60
C THR A 62 -17.40 -11.17 -12.90
N HIS A 63 -17.02 -10.61 -14.05
CA HIS A 63 -17.60 -11.00 -15.34
C HIS A 63 -17.45 -12.51 -15.58
N PHE A 64 -16.30 -13.08 -15.25
CA PHE A 64 -15.98 -14.48 -15.55
C PHE A 64 -16.70 -15.52 -14.68
N TRP A 65 -17.61 -15.09 -13.80
CA TRP A 65 -18.66 -15.98 -13.30
C TRP A 65 -19.52 -16.55 -14.46
N GLU A 66 -19.55 -15.87 -15.61
CA GLU A 66 -20.19 -16.36 -16.85
C GLU A 66 -19.24 -17.18 -17.73
N GLY A 67 -17.95 -17.27 -17.37
CA GLY A 67 -16.89 -18.04 -18.03
C GLY A 67 -16.35 -19.15 -17.15
N ASN A 68 -15.13 -18.98 -16.62
CA ASN A 68 -14.45 -19.97 -15.77
C ASN A 68 -15.24 -20.33 -14.51
N GLY A 69 -16.03 -19.40 -13.97
CA GLY A 69 -16.87 -19.61 -12.80
C GLY A 69 -18.27 -20.19 -13.10
N ARG A 70 -18.62 -20.43 -14.37
CA ARG A 70 -20.00 -20.70 -14.79
C ARG A 70 -20.63 -21.90 -14.05
N ALA A 71 -19.94 -23.00 -13.96
CA ALA A 71 -20.46 -24.19 -13.29
C ALA A 71 -20.78 -23.91 -11.80
N GLN A 72 -19.90 -23.19 -11.14
CA GLN A 72 -20.09 -22.80 -9.73
C GLN A 72 -21.19 -21.74 -9.58
N TRP A 73 -21.33 -20.81 -10.55
CA TRP A 73 -22.41 -19.83 -10.57
C TRP A 73 -23.77 -20.50 -10.67
N GLU A 74 -23.93 -21.41 -11.61
CA GLU A 74 -25.17 -22.16 -11.81
C GLU A 74 -25.54 -22.97 -10.58
N LYS A 75 -24.56 -23.61 -9.94
CA LYS A 75 -24.75 -24.38 -8.71
C LYS A 75 -25.18 -23.54 -7.51
N SER A 76 -24.64 -22.33 -7.34
CA SER A 76 -24.74 -21.61 -6.07
C SER A 76 -25.60 -20.34 -6.13
N PHE A 77 -25.73 -19.68 -7.29
CA PHE A 77 -26.28 -18.32 -7.34
C PHE A 77 -27.38 -18.11 -8.38
N ALA A 78 -27.35 -18.84 -9.51
CA ALA A 78 -28.24 -18.58 -10.64
C ALA A 78 -29.72 -18.80 -10.32
N GLY A 79 -30.02 -19.83 -9.58
CA GLY A 79 -31.39 -20.23 -9.24
C GLY A 79 -31.90 -19.71 -7.90
N ALA A 80 -33.04 -20.24 -7.46
CA ALA A 80 -33.57 -19.94 -6.13
C ALA A 80 -32.60 -20.41 -5.02
N PRO A 81 -32.54 -19.70 -3.91
CA PRO A 81 -33.36 -18.55 -3.55
C PRO A 81 -32.80 -17.19 -3.99
N TYR A 82 -31.66 -17.14 -4.71
CA TYR A 82 -30.90 -15.90 -4.93
C TYR A 82 -31.23 -15.19 -6.23
N HIS A 83 -31.45 -15.96 -7.32
CA HIS A 83 -31.65 -15.41 -8.67
C HIS A 83 -30.64 -14.31 -8.98
N ALA A 84 -29.33 -14.62 -8.80
CA ALA A 84 -28.28 -13.62 -8.82
C ALA A 84 -28.11 -12.98 -10.19
N LEU A 85 -27.78 -11.69 -10.18
CA LEU A 85 -27.48 -10.87 -11.35
C LEU A 85 -25.97 -10.58 -11.37
N ASN A 86 -25.30 -10.93 -12.46
CA ASN A 86 -23.89 -10.62 -12.66
C ASN A 86 -23.75 -9.31 -13.43
N LEU A 87 -23.28 -8.29 -12.73
CA LEU A 87 -22.91 -6.96 -13.26
C LEU A 87 -21.39 -6.77 -13.25
N GLY A 88 -20.63 -7.82 -13.54
CA GLY A 88 -19.20 -7.76 -13.80
C GLY A 88 -18.91 -7.39 -15.27
N TYR A 89 -17.94 -6.50 -15.52
CA TYR A 89 -17.52 -6.13 -16.85
C TYR A 89 -16.00 -6.13 -16.96
N SER A 90 -15.48 -6.84 -17.97
CA SER A 90 -14.04 -6.94 -18.18
C SER A 90 -13.39 -5.57 -18.35
N ALA A 91 -12.25 -5.38 -17.69
CA ALA A 91 -11.46 -4.15 -17.67
C ALA A 91 -12.14 -2.94 -17.00
N ASP A 92 -13.29 -3.12 -16.32
CA ASP A 92 -13.91 -2.03 -15.58
C ASP A 92 -13.02 -1.53 -14.44
N ARG A 93 -13.12 -0.24 -14.24
CA ARG A 93 -12.53 0.54 -13.17
C ARG A 93 -13.66 1.16 -12.35
N THR A 94 -13.35 1.79 -11.24
CA THR A 94 -14.38 2.38 -10.36
C THR A 94 -15.24 3.42 -11.07
N GLU A 95 -14.67 4.27 -11.91
CA GLU A 95 -15.38 5.26 -12.71
C GLU A 95 -16.37 4.65 -13.71
N HIS A 96 -16.03 3.51 -14.30
CA HIS A 96 -16.92 2.79 -15.21
C HIS A 96 -18.10 2.17 -14.45
N VAL A 97 -17.84 1.60 -13.28
CA VAL A 97 -18.89 1.09 -12.40
C VAL A 97 -19.84 2.23 -12.00
N LEU A 98 -19.30 3.37 -11.56
CA LEU A 98 -20.12 4.54 -11.18
C LEU A 98 -21.03 4.96 -12.34
N TRP A 99 -20.49 5.01 -13.56
CA TRP A 99 -21.30 5.34 -14.75
C TRP A 99 -22.45 4.35 -14.95
N ARG A 100 -22.20 3.04 -14.88
CA ARG A 100 -23.23 2.00 -15.07
C ARG A 100 -24.32 2.07 -14.00
N LEU A 101 -23.93 2.34 -12.76
CA LEU A 101 -24.88 2.50 -11.65
C LEU A 101 -25.75 3.75 -11.84
N ASP A 102 -25.21 4.83 -12.43
CA ASP A 102 -26.00 6.02 -12.80
C ASP A 102 -26.92 5.78 -13.99
N HIS A 103 -26.64 4.74 -14.79
CA HIS A 103 -27.40 4.41 -16.00
C HIS A 103 -28.28 3.15 -15.84
N GLY A 104 -28.81 2.93 -14.63
CA GLY A 104 -29.95 2.06 -14.41
C GLY A 104 -29.67 0.65 -13.92
N GLU A 105 -28.41 0.22 -13.75
CA GLU A 105 -28.12 -1.17 -13.37
C GLU A 105 -28.59 -1.58 -11.96
N LEU A 106 -28.90 -0.62 -11.09
CA LEU A 106 -29.47 -0.87 -9.75
C LEU A 106 -30.87 -0.29 -9.58
N ASP A 107 -31.60 0.00 -10.66
CA ASP A 107 -32.90 0.63 -10.61
C ASP A 107 -34.04 -0.40 -10.82
N GLY A 108 -35.18 -0.18 -10.19
CA GLY A 108 -36.41 -0.96 -10.45
C GLY A 108 -36.51 -2.34 -9.78
N TYR A 109 -35.59 -2.69 -8.88
CA TYR A 109 -35.65 -3.90 -8.05
C TYR A 109 -34.99 -3.70 -6.69
N GLU A 110 -35.24 -4.60 -5.75
CA GLU A 110 -34.66 -4.57 -4.41
C GLU A 110 -33.77 -5.79 -4.19
N ALA A 111 -32.46 -5.60 -4.17
CA ALA A 111 -31.52 -6.62 -3.78
C ALA A 111 -31.51 -6.81 -2.25
N LYS A 112 -31.20 -8.01 -1.79
CA LYS A 112 -30.91 -8.34 -0.39
C LYS A 112 -29.41 -8.30 -0.12
N ALA A 113 -28.60 -8.68 -1.10
CA ALA A 113 -27.15 -8.63 -1.03
C ALA A 113 -26.55 -8.04 -2.31
N VAL A 114 -25.52 -7.23 -2.17
CA VAL A 114 -24.65 -6.78 -3.26
C VAL A 114 -23.23 -7.22 -2.94
N VAL A 115 -22.64 -8.07 -3.77
CA VAL A 115 -21.24 -8.49 -3.69
C VAL A 115 -20.42 -7.52 -4.52
N LEU A 116 -19.49 -6.82 -3.91
CA LEU A 116 -18.63 -5.84 -4.57
C LEU A 116 -17.16 -6.27 -4.53
N MET A 117 -16.52 -6.40 -5.69
CA MET A 117 -15.08 -6.57 -5.86
C MET A 117 -14.62 -5.76 -7.08
N ILE A 118 -13.87 -4.66 -6.87
CA ILE A 118 -13.44 -3.71 -7.90
C ILE A 118 -12.15 -3.00 -7.49
N GLY A 119 -11.31 -2.63 -8.47
CA GLY A 119 -10.16 -1.77 -8.26
C GLY A 119 -8.84 -2.31 -8.83
N THR A 120 -8.75 -3.59 -9.22
CA THR A 120 -7.51 -4.14 -9.77
C THR A 120 -7.08 -3.47 -11.07
N ASN A 121 -8.03 -2.92 -11.84
CA ASN A 121 -7.75 -2.20 -13.08
C ASN A 121 -7.37 -0.72 -12.84
N ASN A 122 -7.81 -0.12 -11.73
CA ASN A 122 -7.32 1.19 -11.31
C ASN A 122 -5.83 1.10 -10.91
N THR A 123 -5.47 0.07 -10.17
CA THR A 123 -4.10 -0.10 -9.65
C THR A 123 -3.10 -0.61 -10.68
N GLY A 124 -3.53 -1.16 -11.80
CA GLY A 124 -2.53 -1.70 -12.74
C GLY A 124 -2.99 -2.42 -13.98
N HIS A 125 -3.97 -1.94 -14.73
CA HIS A 125 -4.34 -2.53 -16.02
C HIS A 125 -3.78 -1.71 -17.20
N TRP A 126 -3.06 -2.37 -18.11
CA TRP A 126 -2.66 -1.80 -19.41
C TRP A 126 -3.88 -1.80 -20.36
N PRO A 127 -4.12 -0.77 -21.20
CA PRO A 127 -3.27 0.39 -21.49
C PRO A 127 -3.54 1.63 -20.63
N PHE A 128 -4.37 1.53 -19.59
CA PHE A 128 -4.75 2.67 -18.76
C PHE A 128 -3.60 3.11 -17.85
N GLU A 129 -3.54 4.39 -17.58
CA GLU A 129 -2.65 4.91 -16.55
C GLU A 129 -2.95 4.27 -15.20
N LYS A 130 -1.89 3.91 -14.49
CA LYS A 130 -2.01 3.35 -13.15
C LYS A 130 -2.34 4.47 -12.19
N GLU A 131 -3.44 4.32 -11.46
CA GLU A 131 -3.82 5.28 -10.44
C GLU A 131 -3.09 5.05 -9.13
N PRO A 132 -2.83 6.12 -8.36
CA PRO A 132 -2.42 5.98 -6.98
C PRO A 132 -3.42 5.14 -6.20
N PRO A 133 -3.00 4.27 -5.26
CA PRO A 133 -3.90 3.55 -4.39
C PRO A 133 -4.93 4.43 -3.67
N ALA A 134 -4.55 5.67 -3.32
CA ALA A 134 -5.45 6.65 -2.70
C ALA A 134 -6.67 6.97 -3.57
N ASP A 135 -6.48 7.14 -4.88
CA ASP A 135 -7.58 7.44 -5.79
C ASP A 135 -8.51 6.22 -5.97
N THR A 136 -7.92 5.02 -6.06
CA THR A 136 -8.70 3.77 -6.08
C THR A 136 -9.52 3.60 -4.81
N ILE A 137 -8.98 3.93 -3.62
CA ILE A 137 -9.70 3.88 -2.34
C ILE A 137 -10.90 4.83 -2.37
N ILE A 138 -10.71 6.06 -2.84
CA ILE A 138 -11.78 7.06 -3.01
C ILE A 138 -12.82 6.55 -4.02
N GLY A 139 -12.38 5.94 -5.12
CA GLY A 139 -13.26 5.33 -6.12
C GLY A 139 -14.12 4.20 -5.56
N VAL A 140 -13.53 3.27 -4.81
CA VAL A 140 -14.29 2.19 -4.15
C VAL A 140 -15.29 2.76 -3.14
N ARG A 141 -14.92 3.80 -2.39
CA ARG A 141 -15.84 4.49 -1.49
C ARG A 141 -17.03 5.10 -2.23
N ALA A 142 -16.77 5.78 -3.34
CA ALA A 142 -17.85 6.38 -4.15
C ALA A 142 -18.80 5.30 -4.70
N VAL A 143 -18.27 4.14 -5.14
CA VAL A 143 -19.10 3.00 -5.57
C VAL A 143 -19.96 2.47 -4.43
N LEU A 144 -19.39 2.29 -3.23
CA LEU A 144 -20.15 1.87 -2.04
C LEU A 144 -21.28 2.85 -1.70
N ASP A 145 -21.00 4.15 -1.70
CA ASP A 145 -21.99 5.17 -1.39
C ASP A 145 -23.11 5.21 -2.46
N LYS A 146 -22.77 5.00 -3.75
CA LYS A 146 -23.73 4.86 -4.84
C LYS A 146 -24.62 3.63 -4.67
N ILE A 147 -24.05 2.47 -4.32
CA ILE A 147 -24.82 1.24 -4.04
C ILE A 147 -25.77 1.47 -2.88
N ARG A 148 -25.32 2.07 -1.79
CA ARG A 148 -26.18 2.39 -0.63
C ARG A 148 -27.35 3.30 -0.99
N ALA A 149 -27.09 4.31 -1.83
CA ALA A 149 -28.13 5.25 -2.29
C ALA A 149 -29.18 4.56 -3.16
N LYS A 150 -28.76 3.64 -4.04
CA LYS A 150 -29.65 2.93 -4.98
C LYS A 150 -30.35 1.71 -4.36
N GLN A 151 -29.69 1.05 -3.40
CA GLN A 151 -30.15 -0.19 -2.76
C GLN A 151 -30.06 -0.08 -1.22
N PRO A 152 -30.81 0.83 -0.57
CA PRO A 152 -30.66 1.13 0.85
C PRO A 152 -31.00 -0.05 1.77
N GLY A 153 -31.79 -1.00 1.30
CA GLY A 153 -32.19 -2.22 2.03
C GLY A 153 -31.19 -3.38 1.87
N ALA A 154 -30.22 -3.28 0.98
CA ALA A 154 -29.27 -4.34 0.73
C ALA A 154 -28.09 -4.32 1.70
N LYS A 155 -27.61 -5.50 2.10
CA LYS A 155 -26.29 -5.62 2.72
C LYS A 155 -25.22 -5.71 1.61
N ILE A 156 -24.11 -5.00 1.78
CA ILE A 156 -23.01 -5.03 0.82
C ILE A 156 -21.92 -5.97 1.35
N VAL A 157 -21.64 -7.03 0.62
CA VAL A 157 -20.52 -7.93 0.87
C VAL A 157 -19.32 -7.39 0.12
N LEU A 158 -18.48 -6.64 0.83
CA LEU A 158 -17.27 -6.03 0.28
C LEU A 158 -16.14 -7.05 0.33
N CYS A 159 -15.72 -7.51 -0.85
CA CYS A 159 -14.54 -8.37 -1.00
C CYS A 159 -13.29 -7.53 -1.17
N PRO A 160 -12.12 -7.98 -0.67
CA PRO A 160 -10.84 -7.41 -1.06
C PRO A 160 -10.60 -7.57 -2.56
N ILE A 161 -9.83 -6.68 -3.14
CA ILE A 161 -9.27 -6.88 -4.48
C ILE A 161 -8.36 -8.11 -4.41
N PHE A 162 -8.56 -9.07 -5.31
CA PHE A 162 -7.86 -10.34 -5.25
C PHE A 162 -6.35 -10.20 -5.47
N PRO A 163 -5.56 -11.11 -4.89
CA PRO A 163 -4.13 -11.14 -5.13
C PRO A 163 -3.85 -11.36 -6.62
N ARG A 164 -2.82 -10.71 -7.14
CA ARG A 164 -2.35 -10.87 -8.51
C ARG A 164 -0.83 -10.91 -8.57
N GLY A 165 -0.28 -11.33 -9.71
CA GLY A 165 1.15 -11.60 -9.81
C GLY A 165 1.55 -12.90 -9.10
N ALA A 166 2.70 -13.45 -9.48
CA ALA A 166 3.14 -14.75 -8.97
C ALA A 166 3.47 -14.71 -7.47
N THR A 167 3.98 -13.60 -6.97
CA THR A 167 4.48 -13.47 -5.60
C THR A 167 3.86 -12.28 -4.88
N ALA A 168 3.96 -12.24 -3.54
CA ALA A 168 3.53 -11.13 -2.71
C ALA A 168 4.22 -9.79 -3.09
N GLN A 169 5.29 -9.86 -3.85
CA GLN A 169 6.10 -8.71 -4.24
C GLN A 169 5.72 -8.15 -5.62
N ASP A 170 4.76 -8.75 -6.31
CA ASP A 170 4.26 -8.15 -7.55
C ASP A 170 3.76 -6.73 -7.28
N PRO A 171 4.20 -5.74 -8.05
CA PRO A 171 3.85 -4.34 -7.79
C PRO A 171 2.35 -4.07 -7.77
N CYS A 172 1.58 -4.74 -8.64
CA CYS A 172 0.13 -4.58 -8.67
C CYS A 172 -0.53 -5.24 -7.46
N ARG A 173 0.00 -6.40 -7.00
CA ARG A 173 -0.45 -7.03 -5.77
C ARG A 173 -0.21 -6.15 -4.56
N VAL A 174 0.98 -5.58 -4.45
CA VAL A 174 1.32 -4.62 -3.37
C VAL A 174 0.35 -3.44 -3.36
N ARG A 175 -0.01 -2.88 -4.54
CA ARG A 175 -1.00 -1.81 -4.61
C ARG A 175 -2.39 -2.28 -4.17
N ASN A 176 -2.83 -3.46 -4.63
CA ASN A 176 -4.10 -4.04 -4.19
C ASN A 176 -4.14 -4.23 -2.67
N ASP A 177 -3.05 -4.70 -2.06
CA ASP A 177 -2.95 -4.90 -0.61
C ASP A 177 -3.04 -3.57 0.16
N VAL A 178 -2.49 -2.48 -0.40
CA VAL A 178 -2.66 -1.13 0.16
C VAL A 178 -4.12 -0.71 0.12
N VAL A 179 -4.78 -0.85 -1.03
CA VAL A 179 -6.20 -0.52 -1.17
C VAL A 179 -7.04 -1.36 -0.21
N ASN A 180 -6.81 -2.68 -0.14
CA ASN A 180 -7.57 -3.61 0.69
C ASN A 180 -7.53 -3.23 2.19
N ARG A 181 -6.37 -2.83 2.70
CA ARG A 181 -6.24 -2.38 4.10
C ARG A 181 -7.12 -1.16 4.41
N GLU A 182 -7.26 -0.25 3.46
CA GLU A 182 -8.07 0.96 3.67
C GLU A 182 -9.56 0.70 3.44
N ILE A 183 -9.93 0.00 2.35
CA ILE A 183 -11.33 -0.27 2.06
C ILE A 183 -11.99 -1.19 3.10
N ARG A 184 -11.21 -2.05 3.77
CA ARG A 184 -11.67 -2.83 4.92
C ARG A 184 -12.31 -1.96 6.01
N LYS A 185 -11.80 -0.74 6.21
CA LYS A 185 -12.31 0.21 7.20
C LYS A 185 -13.69 0.77 6.84
N PHE A 186 -14.16 0.56 5.62
CA PHE A 186 -15.51 0.94 5.20
C PHE A 186 -16.59 -0.02 5.70
N ALA A 187 -16.20 -1.20 6.15
CA ALA A 187 -17.11 -2.16 6.74
C ALA A 187 -17.55 -1.70 8.13
N ASP A 188 -18.87 -1.68 8.34
CA ASP A 188 -19.50 -1.33 9.61
C ASP A 188 -20.06 -2.55 10.36
N GLY A 189 -19.93 -3.75 9.76
CA GLY A 189 -20.45 -5.00 10.29
C GLY A 189 -21.98 -5.14 10.25
N LYS A 190 -22.69 -4.16 9.70
CA LYS A 190 -24.17 -4.11 9.61
C LYS A 190 -24.65 -3.98 8.18
N THR A 191 -24.27 -2.89 7.52
CA THR A 191 -24.65 -2.59 6.15
C THR A 191 -23.58 -3.00 5.16
N VAL A 192 -22.31 -2.79 5.51
CA VAL A 192 -21.15 -3.25 4.75
C VAL A 192 -20.42 -4.30 5.56
N LEU A 193 -20.34 -5.49 4.99
CA LEU A 193 -19.70 -6.66 5.58
C LEU A 193 -18.37 -6.91 4.86
N TRP A 194 -17.25 -6.93 5.59
CA TRP A 194 -15.97 -7.30 5.02
C TRP A 194 -15.86 -8.80 4.90
N CYS A 195 -15.62 -9.29 3.69
CA CYS A 195 -15.51 -10.72 3.41
C CYS A 195 -14.15 -11.03 2.77
N ASP A 196 -13.17 -11.36 3.60
CA ASP A 196 -11.84 -11.71 3.15
C ASP A 196 -11.58 -13.21 3.27
N PHE A 197 -11.35 -13.85 2.15
CA PHE A 197 -10.99 -15.25 2.01
C PHE A 197 -9.74 -15.42 1.14
N THR A 198 -9.08 -14.33 0.80
CA THR A 198 -8.00 -14.30 -0.20
C THR A 198 -6.78 -15.11 0.20
N ALA A 199 -6.56 -15.34 1.49
CA ALA A 199 -5.52 -16.24 1.97
C ALA A 199 -5.68 -17.67 1.44
N ARG A 200 -6.92 -18.09 1.11
CA ARG A 200 -7.20 -19.43 0.55
C ARG A 200 -6.75 -19.58 -0.91
N PHE A 201 -6.43 -18.49 -1.59
CA PHE A 201 -5.88 -18.50 -2.94
C PHE A 201 -4.38 -18.74 -2.96
N LEU A 202 -3.70 -18.56 -1.83
CA LEU A 202 -2.27 -18.51 -1.74
C LEU A 202 -1.70 -19.85 -1.24
N ALA A 203 -0.55 -20.22 -1.78
CA ALA A 203 0.28 -21.27 -1.21
C ALA A 203 0.88 -20.83 0.13
N PRO A 204 1.38 -21.76 0.98
CA PRO A 204 1.94 -21.43 2.29
C PRO A 204 3.12 -20.42 2.25
N ASP A 205 3.84 -20.34 1.14
CA ASP A 205 4.91 -19.37 0.90
C ASP A 205 4.40 -17.99 0.42
N GLY A 206 3.09 -17.81 0.32
CA GLY A 206 2.45 -16.59 -0.16
C GLY A 206 2.43 -16.42 -1.68
N THR A 207 2.90 -17.39 -2.45
CA THR A 207 2.78 -17.36 -3.92
C THR A 207 1.33 -17.59 -4.36
N LEU A 208 0.99 -17.10 -5.56
CA LEU A 208 -0.31 -17.32 -6.19
C LEU A 208 -0.15 -18.49 -7.19
N PRO A 209 -0.73 -19.69 -6.94
CA PRO A 209 -0.53 -20.84 -7.81
C PRO A 209 -1.10 -20.65 -9.22
N ALA A 210 -0.39 -21.13 -10.25
CA ALA A 210 -0.85 -21.04 -11.65
C ALA A 210 -2.10 -21.89 -11.89
N GLU A 211 -2.25 -22.98 -11.16
CA GLU A 211 -3.40 -23.88 -11.25
C GLU A 211 -4.70 -23.18 -10.83
N THR A 212 -4.61 -22.27 -9.86
CA THR A 212 -5.76 -21.48 -9.38
C THR A 212 -5.90 -20.15 -10.14
N PHE A 213 -4.78 -19.57 -10.57
CA PHE A 213 -4.74 -18.31 -11.34
C PHE A 213 -3.77 -18.45 -12.53
N PRO A 214 -4.22 -18.97 -13.67
CA PRO A 214 -3.35 -19.29 -14.80
C PRO A 214 -2.54 -18.10 -15.36
N ASP A 215 -3.16 -16.94 -15.41
CA ASP A 215 -2.55 -15.69 -15.85
C ASP A 215 -2.12 -14.78 -14.69
N ARG A 216 -2.13 -15.31 -13.46
CA ARG A 216 -1.81 -14.58 -12.22
C ARG A 216 -2.73 -13.38 -11.95
N LEU A 217 -3.93 -13.37 -12.51
CA LEU A 217 -4.95 -12.34 -12.35
C LEU A 217 -6.36 -12.92 -12.24
N HIS A 218 -6.73 -13.79 -13.19
CA HIS A 218 -8.07 -14.34 -13.27
C HIS A 218 -8.13 -15.74 -12.67
N PRO A 219 -9.09 -16.01 -11.76
CA PRO A 219 -9.27 -17.34 -11.20
C PRO A 219 -9.62 -18.40 -12.26
N ALA A 220 -9.09 -19.60 -12.12
CA ALA A 220 -9.62 -20.81 -12.74
C ALA A 220 -10.91 -21.26 -12.03
N ALA A 221 -11.53 -22.33 -12.49
CA ALA A 221 -12.77 -22.86 -11.88
C ALA A 221 -12.63 -23.10 -10.36
N SER A 222 -11.51 -23.69 -9.91
CA SER A 222 -11.21 -23.90 -8.47
C SER A 222 -11.13 -22.60 -7.67
N GLY A 223 -10.66 -21.51 -8.28
CA GLY A 223 -10.66 -20.19 -7.65
C GLY A 223 -12.08 -19.66 -7.45
N TYR A 224 -12.99 -19.90 -8.39
CA TYR A 224 -14.41 -19.55 -8.23
C TYR A 224 -15.13 -20.41 -7.19
N GLU A 225 -14.76 -21.69 -7.03
CA GLU A 225 -15.24 -22.51 -5.92
C GLU A 225 -14.82 -21.93 -4.57
N THR A 226 -13.56 -21.53 -4.46
CA THR A 226 -13.03 -20.87 -3.26
C THR A 226 -13.75 -19.55 -2.97
N TRP A 227 -14.00 -18.74 -4.01
CA TRP A 227 -14.75 -17.49 -3.88
C TRP A 227 -16.18 -17.74 -3.42
N ALA A 228 -16.90 -18.67 -4.07
CA ALA A 228 -18.25 -19.03 -3.67
C ALA A 228 -18.33 -19.46 -2.21
N ALA A 229 -17.44 -20.37 -1.79
CA ALA A 229 -17.38 -20.83 -0.40
C ALA A 229 -17.09 -19.70 0.60
N GLY A 230 -16.33 -18.69 0.20
CA GLY A 230 -16.01 -17.52 1.02
C GLY A 230 -17.20 -16.60 1.24
N ILE A 231 -17.95 -16.29 0.17
CA ILE A 231 -19.03 -15.28 0.21
C ILE A 231 -20.40 -15.86 0.57
N LEU A 232 -20.64 -17.15 0.36
CA LEU A 232 -21.96 -17.76 0.55
C LEU A 232 -22.53 -17.53 1.96
N PRO A 233 -21.77 -17.67 3.07
CA PRO A 233 -22.29 -17.39 4.40
C PRO A 233 -22.79 -15.94 4.58
N PHE A 234 -22.13 -14.98 3.94
CA PHE A 234 -22.52 -13.56 3.99
C PHE A 234 -23.77 -13.28 3.15
N ILE A 235 -23.89 -13.92 2.00
CA ILE A 235 -25.10 -13.84 1.16
C ILE A 235 -26.29 -14.47 1.90
N GLU A 236 -26.10 -15.63 2.51
CA GLU A 236 -27.14 -16.30 3.33
C GLU A 236 -27.59 -15.39 4.48
N TYR A 237 -26.64 -14.80 5.21
CA TYR A 237 -26.94 -13.85 6.27
C TYR A 237 -27.75 -12.65 5.74
N ALA A 238 -27.33 -12.04 4.62
CA ALA A 238 -28.01 -10.89 4.03
C ALA A 238 -29.43 -11.24 3.55
N CYS A 239 -29.65 -12.43 3.04
CA CYS A 239 -30.93 -12.88 2.51
C CYS A 239 -31.91 -13.41 3.57
N ALA A 240 -31.41 -13.88 4.72
CA ALA A 240 -32.24 -14.42 5.79
C ALA A 240 -32.85 -13.34 6.72
N GLY A 241 -32.27 -12.11 6.71
CA GLY A 241 -32.63 -11.07 7.65
C GLY A 241 -31.96 -11.22 9.02
N ASP A 242 -31.86 -10.13 9.77
CA ASP A 242 -31.05 -10.02 11.00
C ASP A 242 -31.43 -10.98 12.14
N ALA A 243 -32.67 -11.53 12.11
CA ALA A 243 -33.19 -12.39 13.20
C ALA A 243 -32.90 -13.87 13.01
N ALA A 244 -32.46 -14.33 11.84
CA ALA A 244 -32.43 -15.75 11.52
C ALA A 244 -31.05 -16.41 11.60
N ARG A 245 -29.96 -15.66 11.54
CA ARG A 245 -28.57 -16.18 11.60
C ARG A 245 -27.61 -15.14 12.21
N PRO A 246 -26.58 -15.58 12.97
CA PRO A 246 -25.54 -14.67 13.40
C PRO A 246 -24.77 -14.14 12.17
N CYS A 247 -24.38 -12.87 12.21
CA CYS A 247 -23.47 -12.33 11.22
C CYS A 247 -22.21 -13.19 11.17
N PRO A 248 -21.73 -13.60 9.99
CA PRO A 248 -20.47 -14.32 9.88
C PRO A 248 -19.38 -13.55 10.63
N PRO A 249 -18.51 -14.22 11.39
CA PRO A 249 -17.46 -13.54 12.13
C PRO A 249 -16.63 -12.70 11.16
N ALA A 250 -16.32 -11.48 11.57
CA ALA A 250 -15.30 -10.73 10.87
C ALA A 250 -14.06 -11.63 10.75
N PRO A 251 -13.37 -11.66 9.60
CA PRO A 251 -12.14 -12.43 9.47
C PRO A 251 -11.25 -12.10 10.65
N ALA A 252 -10.58 -13.15 11.18
CA ALA A 252 -9.69 -12.99 12.33
C ALA A 252 -8.82 -11.75 12.13
N PRO A 253 -8.66 -10.89 13.14
CA PRO A 253 -7.74 -9.77 13.01
C PRO A 253 -6.41 -10.35 12.53
N GLU A 254 -5.76 -9.65 11.60
CA GLU A 254 -4.37 -9.98 11.25
C GLU A 254 -3.62 -10.27 12.55
N PRO A 255 -2.73 -11.30 12.58
CA PRO A 255 -1.96 -11.59 13.79
C PRO A 255 -1.43 -10.27 14.30
N PRO A 256 -1.48 -10.01 15.61
CA PRO A 256 -1.29 -8.68 16.17
C PRO A 256 -0.03 -8.08 15.57
N GLN A 257 -0.18 -7.12 14.69
CA GLN A 257 0.89 -6.19 14.38
C GLN A 257 1.26 -5.68 15.76
N VAL A 258 2.48 -5.99 16.19
CA VAL A 258 3.02 -5.61 17.51
C VAL A 258 2.36 -4.31 17.92
N ASN A 259 1.60 -4.31 19.01
CA ASN A 259 0.80 -3.19 19.49
C ASN A 259 1.67 -1.94 19.60
N LEU A 260 1.81 -1.25 18.49
CA LEU A 260 2.31 0.10 18.50
C LEU A 260 1.15 0.94 19.01
N PRO A 261 1.34 1.72 20.09
CA PRO A 261 0.30 2.63 20.54
C PRO A 261 -0.15 3.45 19.33
N ALA A 262 -1.45 3.49 19.09
CA ALA A 262 -2.04 4.17 17.96
C ALA A 262 -1.42 5.57 17.85
N PRO A 263 -0.76 5.91 16.75
CA PRO A 263 -0.27 7.26 16.57
C PRO A 263 -1.50 8.15 16.48
N ALA A 264 -1.62 9.11 17.38
CA ALA A 264 -2.59 10.17 17.23
C ALA A 264 -2.34 10.83 15.87
N ARG A 265 -3.21 10.57 14.87
CA ARG A 265 -3.20 11.11 13.52
C ARG A 265 -1.93 10.89 12.68
N SER A 266 -1.12 9.90 12.95
CA SER A 266 -0.16 9.47 11.94
C SER A 266 -0.95 8.86 10.79
N THR A 267 -0.79 9.43 9.63
CA THR A 267 -1.18 8.82 8.39
C THR A 267 -0.43 7.51 8.30
N SER A 268 -1.07 6.50 8.87
CA SER A 268 -0.83 5.08 8.67
C SER A 268 0.63 4.60 8.61
N LEU A 269 0.90 3.57 9.36
CA LEU A 269 1.84 2.48 9.06
C LEU A 269 1.53 1.81 7.69
N ILE A 270 0.84 2.50 6.80
CA ILE A 270 0.65 2.12 5.42
C ILE A 270 1.98 2.38 4.75
N GLY A 271 2.74 1.31 4.59
CA GLY A 271 4.04 1.34 3.97
C GLY A 271 4.06 1.74 2.52
N PHE A 272 3.07 2.47 2.06
CA PHE A 272 3.04 3.00 0.72
C PHE A 272 1.98 4.09 0.60
N GLN A 273 2.32 5.30 0.97
CA GLN A 273 1.67 6.45 0.38
C GLN A 273 2.61 7.00 -0.67
N CYS A 274 2.24 6.84 -1.92
CA CYS A 274 2.65 7.70 -3.00
C CYS A 274 2.06 9.08 -2.73
N GLU A 275 2.57 9.77 -1.70
CA GLU A 275 2.24 11.15 -1.48
C GLU A 275 2.86 11.97 -2.60
N ARG A 276 2.23 13.09 -2.93
CA ARG A 276 2.55 14.16 -3.89
C ARG A 276 4.03 14.44 -4.26
N TRP A 277 4.98 13.75 -3.63
CA TRP A 277 6.42 13.89 -3.83
C TRP A 277 6.94 13.17 -5.07
N TRP A 278 6.31 12.07 -5.41
CA TRP A 278 6.72 11.24 -6.51
C TRP A 278 5.76 11.50 -7.66
N ARG A 279 6.25 12.21 -8.64
CA ARG A 279 5.57 12.32 -9.93
C ARG A 279 5.40 10.95 -10.59
N ASP A 280 6.12 9.94 -10.10
CA ASP A 280 6.09 8.59 -10.66
C ASP A 280 6.32 7.50 -9.58
N PRO A 281 5.27 6.80 -9.12
CA PRO A 281 5.38 5.63 -8.24
C PRO A 281 6.27 4.51 -8.80
N GLU A 282 6.40 4.43 -10.12
CA GLU A 282 7.24 3.42 -10.76
C GLU A 282 8.71 3.58 -10.39
N MET A 283 9.21 4.80 -10.18
CA MET A 283 10.59 5.02 -9.76
C MET A 283 10.91 4.34 -8.42
N TRP A 284 9.99 4.40 -7.46
CA TRP A 284 10.17 3.73 -6.17
C TRP A 284 10.18 2.19 -6.34
N PHE A 285 9.24 1.65 -7.13
CA PHE A 285 9.23 0.22 -7.42
C PHE A 285 10.43 -0.22 -8.25
N HIS A 286 10.94 0.63 -9.15
CA HIS A 286 12.19 0.36 -9.86
C HIS A 286 13.37 0.24 -8.90
N ALA A 287 13.48 1.14 -7.93
CA ALA A 287 14.52 1.06 -6.91
C ALA A 287 14.36 -0.24 -6.08
N LEU A 288 13.15 -0.56 -5.63
CA LEU A 288 12.88 -1.77 -4.88
C LEU A 288 13.19 -3.05 -5.67
N ARG A 289 12.82 -3.10 -6.98
CA ARG A 289 13.18 -4.24 -7.86
C ARG A 289 14.68 -4.38 -8.02
N ARG A 290 15.41 -3.25 -8.18
CA ARG A 290 16.86 -3.24 -8.25
C ARG A 290 17.48 -3.79 -6.96
N HIS A 291 16.99 -3.39 -5.79
CA HIS A 291 17.46 -3.91 -4.51
C HIS A 291 17.21 -5.43 -4.39
N ARG A 292 16.03 -5.90 -4.74
CA ARG A 292 15.68 -7.33 -4.70
C ARG A 292 16.54 -8.15 -5.65
N ARG A 293 16.80 -7.62 -6.84
CA ARG A 293 17.71 -8.24 -7.79
C ARG A 293 19.14 -8.31 -7.22
N ALA A 294 19.64 -7.20 -6.66
CA ALA A 294 20.94 -7.16 -6.01
C ALA A 294 21.05 -8.15 -4.83
N ILE A 295 19.95 -8.36 -4.08
CA ILE A 295 19.90 -9.36 -3.02
C ILE A 295 19.88 -10.78 -3.60
N ALA A 296 19.06 -11.05 -4.60
CA ALA A 296 18.92 -12.39 -5.19
C ALA A 296 20.17 -12.86 -5.96
N GLU A 297 20.86 -11.92 -6.63
CA GLU A 297 22.07 -12.19 -7.42
C GLU A 297 23.37 -11.96 -6.61
N GLY A 298 23.25 -11.41 -5.41
CA GLY A 298 24.36 -11.01 -4.56
C GLY A 298 24.94 -12.15 -3.71
N PRO A 299 26.00 -11.87 -2.95
CA PRO A 299 26.59 -12.85 -2.06
C PRO A 299 25.67 -13.16 -0.87
N ALA A 300 25.84 -14.36 -0.29
CA ALA A 300 25.12 -14.75 0.92
C ALA A 300 25.49 -13.92 2.17
N GLU A 301 26.57 -13.16 2.11
CA GLU A 301 27.03 -12.31 3.21
C GLU A 301 27.53 -10.96 2.71
N TYR A 302 27.08 -9.90 3.40
CA TYR A 302 27.60 -8.55 3.28
C TYR A 302 28.29 -8.12 4.57
N ASP A 303 29.29 -7.24 4.45
CA ASP A 303 29.86 -6.60 5.63
C ASP A 303 28.96 -5.46 6.11
N LEU A 304 28.45 -4.65 5.18
CA LEU A 304 27.67 -3.45 5.47
C LEU A 304 26.39 -3.41 4.61
N VAL A 305 25.30 -3.01 5.21
CA VAL A 305 24.05 -2.63 4.53
C VAL A 305 23.75 -1.17 4.87
N PHE A 306 23.48 -0.34 3.87
CA PHE A 306 23.10 1.06 4.04
C PHE A 306 21.61 1.21 3.79
N LEU A 307 20.82 1.43 4.83
CA LEU A 307 19.36 1.52 4.79
C LEU A 307 18.91 2.96 5.07
N GLY A 308 18.00 3.49 4.25
CA GLY A 308 17.51 4.86 4.43
C GLY A 308 16.76 5.42 3.23
N ASP A 309 16.78 6.74 3.11
CA ASP A 309 16.06 7.53 2.10
C ASP A 309 16.94 8.00 0.92
N SER A 310 16.61 9.17 0.33
CA SER A 310 17.36 9.75 -0.79
C SER A 310 18.81 10.06 -0.45
N ILE A 311 19.09 10.46 0.79
CA ILE A 311 20.46 10.76 1.22
C ILE A 311 21.27 9.46 1.25
N THR A 312 20.66 8.35 1.67
CA THR A 312 21.29 7.03 1.59
C THR A 312 21.38 6.51 0.14
N ALA A 313 20.36 6.75 -0.69
CA ALA A 313 20.42 6.41 -2.12
C ALA A 313 21.55 7.15 -2.86
N GLY A 314 21.88 8.34 -2.40
CA GLY A 314 22.95 9.17 -2.97
C GLY A 314 24.35 8.56 -2.86
N TRP A 315 24.57 7.52 -2.07
CA TRP A 315 25.80 6.72 -2.11
C TRP A 315 26.09 6.15 -3.51
N GLU A 316 25.03 5.79 -4.26
CA GLU A 316 25.15 5.33 -5.66
C GLU A 316 25.11 6.49 -6.67
N GLY A 317 24.86 7.73 -6.22
CA GLY A 317 24.86 8.95 -7.00
C GLY A 317 26.09 9.82 -6.71
N ASN A 318 25.88 10.90 -5.96
CA ASN A 318 26.95 11.85 -5.59
C ASN A 318 28.08 11.22 -4.78
N GLY A 319 27.78 10.15 -3.98
CA GLY A 319 28.75 9.43 -3.17
C GLY A 319 29.45 8.26 -3.90
N ARG A 320 29.19 8.04 -5.19
CA ARG A 320 29.62 6.84 -5.92
C ARG A 320 31.12 6.57 -5.88
N ASN A 321 31.95 7.61 -5.93
CA ASN A 321 33.40 7.45 -5.89
C ASN A 321 33.85 7.01 -4.49
N VAL A 322 33.29 7.60 -3.44
CA VAL A 322 33.55 7.24 -2.05
C VAL A 322 33.07 5.80 -1.76
N LEU A 323 31.88 5.44 -2.27
CA LEU A 323 31.36 4.09 -2.16
C LEU A 323 32.27 3.07 -2.87
N ALA A 324 32.80 3.41 -4.06
CA ALA A 324 33.73 2.54 -4.80
C ALA A 324 35.03 2.33 -4.02
N GLU A 325 35.52 3.33 -3.30
CA GLU A 325 36.71 3.17 -2.42
C GLU A 325 36.40 2.25 -1.23
N LEU A 326 35.25 2.43 -0.57
CA LEU A 326 34.83 1.56 0.54
C LEU A 326 34.65 0.11 0.07
N ARG A 327 34.15 -0.09 -1.15
CA ARG A 327 33.96 -1.43 -1.75
C ARG A 327 35.23 -2.17 -2.04
N LYS A 328 36.40 -1.51 -2.03
CA LYS A 328 37.70 -2.21 -2.10
C LYS A 328 37.97 -3.04 -0.85
N THR A 329 37.36 -2.67 0.29
CA THR A 329 37.56 -3.35 1.57
C THR A 329 36.32 -4.11 2.04
N TYR A 330 35.11 -3.53 1.81
CA TYR A 330 33.86 -4.04 2.36
C TYR A 330 32.90 -4.48 1.26
N ARG A 331 32.20 -5.58 1.48
CA ARG A 331 31.02 -5.94 0.67
C ARG A 331 29.83 -5.12 1.14
N ILE A 332 29.41 -4.16 0.34
CA ILE A 332 28.39 -3.17 0.72
C ILE A 332 27.14 -3.32 -0.14
N LEU A 333 25.97 -3.43 0.50
CA LEU A 333 24.66 -3.42 -0.13
C LEU A 333 23.96 -2.09 0.19
N PRO A 334 23.88 -1.15 -0.78
CA PRO A 334 23.12 0.09 -0.59
C PRO A 334 21.64 -0.16 -0.84
N LEU A 335 20.80 0.17 0.14
CA LEU A 335 19.36 0.03 0.13
C LEU A 335 18.66 1.36 0.43
N GLY A 336 19.20 2.47 -0.09
CA GLY A 336 18.56 3.78 -0.04
C GLY A 336 17.50 3.92 -1.13
N ILE A 337 16.32 4.45 -0.80
CA ILE A 337 15.32 4.86 -1.80
C ILE A 337 14.94 6.31 -1.54
N GLY A 338 15.03 7.11 -2.59
CA GLY A 338 14.66 8.51 -2.50
C GLY A 338 13.22 8.71 -2.00
N GLY A 339 12.99 9.77 -1.18
CA GLY A 339 11.68 10.10 -0.61
C GLY A 339 11.15 9.17 0.46
N ASP A 340 11.86 8.09 0.79
CA ASP A 340 11.44 7.18 1.85
C ASP A 340 11.25 7.91 3.17
N ARG A 341 10.15 7.59 3.82
CA ARG A 341 9.88 7.87 5.22
C ARG A 341 10.17 6.64 6.06
N VAL A 342 10.15 6.77 7.37
CA VAL A 342 10.36 5.65 8.30
C VAL A 342 9.42 4.49 8.01
N GLN A 343 8.14 4.75 7.76
CA GLN A 343 7.13 3.73 7.46
C GLN A 343 7.43 2.96 6.17
N HIS A 344 8.04 3.58 5.15
CA HIS A 344 8.46 2.88 3.94
C HIS A 344 9.60 1.89 4.24
N ASN A 345 10.58 2.29 5.04
CA ASN A 345 11.66 1.40 5.47
C ASN A 345 11.12 0.24 6.34
N ILE A 346 10.16 0.48 7.27
CA ILE A 346 9.49 -0.58 8.02
C ILE A 346 8.86 -1.59 7.07
N TRP A 347 8.09 -1.11 6.08
CA TRP A 347 7.47 -1.98 5.10
C TRP A 347 8.49 -2.78 4.31
N ARG A 348 9.55 -2.16 3.80
CA ARG A 348 10.61 -2.80 3.01
C ARG A 348 11.29 -3.92 3.80
N VAL A 349 11.67 -3.66 5.05
CA VAL A 349 12.29 -4.63 5.95
C VAL A 349 11.36 -5.81 6.22
N ARG A 350 10.09 -5.56 6.52
CA ARG A 350 9.09 -6.61 6.73
C ARG A 350 8.81 -7.42 5.48
N ASN A 351 8.96 -6.82 4.29
CA ASN A 351 8.70 -7.44 3.00
C ASN A 351 9.98 -7.92 2.27
N GLY A 352 10.99 -8.34 3.02
CA GLY A 352 12.10 -9.15 2.53
C GLY A 352 13.39 -8.43 2.19
N GLU A 353 13.49 -7.11 2.38
CA GLU A 353 14.70 -6.39 2.00
C GLU A 353 15.93 -6.71 2.87
N LEU A 354 15.72 -7.24 4.07
CA LEU A 354 16.78 -7.76 4.93
C LEU A 354 16.71 -9.29 5.10
N THR A 355 16.29 -10.01 4.06
CA THR A 355 16.22 -11.49 4.06
C THR A 355 16.98 -12.09 2.87
N GLY A 356 17.41 -13.34 3.00
CA GLY A 356 18.15 -14.05 1.95
C GLY A 356 19.67 -13.86 2.00
N TYR A 357 20.16 -13.09 2.94
CA TYR A 357 21.59 -12.88 3.19
C TYR A 357 21.85 -12.57 4.66
N ARG A 358 23.13 -12.54 5.06
CA ARG A 358 23.58 -12.07 6.38
C ARG A 358 24.38 -10.78 6.24
N THR A 359 24.35 -9.93 7.25
CA THR A 359 25.25 -8.77 7.31
C THR A 359 25.82 -8.60 8.71
N LYS A 360 26.99 -7.94 8.81
CA LYS A 360 27.62 -7.61 10.08
C LYS A 360 27.11 -6.31 10.66
N LEU A 361 26.79 -5.34 9.80
CA LEU A 361 26.35 -4.01 10.20
C LEU A 361 25.24 -3.48 9.28
N VAL A 362 24.18 -2.97 9.86
CA VAL A 362 23.15 -2.15 9.17
C VAL A 362 23.36 -0.70 9.58
N MET A 363 23.80 0.16 8.67
CA MET A 363 23.84 1.61 8.88
C MET A 363 22.51 2.22 8.49
N LEU A 364 21.83 2.86 9.45
CA LEU A 364 20.49 3.42 9.29
C LEU A 364 20.51 4.94 9.43
N MET A 365 20.05 5.64 8.40
CA MET A 365 19.75 7.06 8.42
C MET A 365 18.41 7.31 7.72
N ILE A 366 17.38 7.74 8.47
CA ILE A 366 16.01 7.91 7.99
C ILE A 366 15.25 8.92 8.85
N GLY A 367 14.30 9.65 8.29
CA GLY A 367 13.39 10.51 9.03
C GLY A 367 13.20 11.91 8.47
N THR A 368 14.11 12.39 7.60
CA THR A 368 14.03 13.75 7.05
C THR A 368 12.75 13.99 6.24
N ASN A 369 12.20 12.97 5.60
CA ASN A 369 10.96 13.06 4.83
C ASN A 369 9.69 13.00 5.69
N ASN A 370 9.81 12.60 6.95
CA ASN A 370 8.70 12.65 7.91
C ASN A 370 8.34 14.09 8.34
N ASN A 371 9.22 15.06 8.07
CA ASN A 371 8.95 16.50 8.30
C ASN A 371 7.69 17.06 7.59
N TYR A 372 7.11 16.30 6.69
CA TYR A 372 5.93 16.71 5.93
C TYR A 372 4.63 16.15 6.51
N GLY A 373 4.45 16.27 7.82
CA GLY A 373 3.19 15.95 8.48
C GLY A 373 3.29 15.11 9.75
N ASP A 374 4.47 14.52 10.04
CA ASP A 374 4.67 13.75 11.26
C ASP A 374 5.33 14.60 12.35
N ARG A 375 4.92 14.41 13.59
CA ARG A 375 5.60 15.02 14.75
C ARG A 375 6.91 14.28 15.03
N PRO A 376 7.89 14.95 15.68
CA PRO A 376 9.14 14.29 16.07
C PRO A 376 8.95 13.00 16.86
N GLU A 377 7.98 12.95 17.78
CA GLU A 377 7.69 11.79 18.60
C GLU A 377 7.16 10.61 17.76
N ASP A 378 6.36 10.88 16.73
CA ASP A 378 5.81 9.87 15.83
C ASP A 378 6.91 9.30 14.95
N THR A 379 7.79 10.15 14.42
CA THR A 379 8.98 9.75 13.66
C THR A 379 9.92 8.90 14.51
N ALA A 380 10.20 9.32 15.75
CA ALA A 380 11.06 8.59 16.66
C ALA A 380 10.47 7.20 17.02
N ARG A 381 9.16 7.12 17.30
CA ARG A 381 8.50 5.82 17.51
C ARG A 381 8.61 4.90 16.31
N GLY A 382 8.43 5.45 15.10
CA GLY A 382 8.65 4.70 13.86
C GLY A 382 10.07 4.16 13.75
N ILE A 383 11.08 4.96 14.03
CA ILE A 383 12.50 4.53 14.04
C ILE A 383 12.72 3.42 15.07
N ARG A 384 12.14 3.52 16.27
CA ARG A 384 12.22 2.46 17.28
C ARG A 384 11.65 1.13 16.76
N THR A 385 10.52 1.19 16.07
CA THR A 385 9.93 0.01 15.43
C THR A 385 10.83 -0.56 14.35
N LEU A 386 11.39 0.30 13.49
CA LEU A 386 12.31 -0.12 12.43
C LEU A 386 13.56 -0.80 12.99
N LEU A 387 14.13 -0.29 14.10
CA LEU A 387 15.26 -0.90 14.79
C LEU A 387 14.91 -2.32 15.29
N ALA A 388 13.72 -2.51 15.86
CA ALA A 388 13.25 -3.84 16.28
C ALA A 388 13.07 -4.79 15.08
N ASP A 389 12.51 -4.30 13.96
CA ASP A 389 12.33 -5.10 12.73
C ASP A 389 13.68 -5.49 12.11
N ILE A 390 14.66 -4.58 12.09
CA ILE A 390 16.02 -4.87 11.61
C ILE A 390 16.65 -5.97 12.46
N ARG A 391 16.58 -5.88 13.78
CA ARG A 391 17.11 -6.91 14.70
C ARG A 391 16.44 -8.26 14.51
N ALA A 392 15.13 -8.27 14.29
CA ALA A 392 14.39 -9.52 14.05
C ALA A 392 14.82 -10.20 12.73
N LYS A 393 15.18 -9.41 11.71
CA LYS A 393 15.63 -9.94 10.40
C LYS A 393 17.12 -10.27 10.35
N GLN A 394 17.94 -9.53 11.08
CA GLN A 394 19.41 -9.66 11.11
C GLN A 394 19.89 -9.70 12.58
N PRO A 395 19.54 -10.74 13.36
CA PRO A 395 19.79 -10.77 14.82
C PRO A 395 21.27 -10.72 15.19
N GLN A 396 22.16 -11.14 14.28
CA GLN A 396 23.61 -11.13 14.47
C GLN A 396 24.28 -9.79 14.09
N ALA A 397 23.54 -8.92 13.35
CA ALA A 397 24.11 -7.66 12.90
C ALA A 397 24.07 -6.59 14.01
N LYS A 398 25.10 -5.76 14.07
CA LYS A 398 25.00 -4.49 14.78
C LYS A 398 24.25 -3.47 13.92
N ILE A 399 23.64 -2.49 14.57
CA ILE A 399 22.97 -1.37 13.88
C ILE A 399 23.77 -0.10 14.19
N LEU A 400 24.22 0.60 13.18
CA LEU A 400 24.77 1.95 13.31
C LEU A 400 23.65 2.94 13.04
N LEU A 401 23.04 3.45 14.10
CA LEU A 401 22.01 4.47 14.04
C LEU A 401 22.66 5.85 13.92
N LEU A 402 22.32 6.56 12.86
CA LEU A 402 22.79 7.91 12.63
C LEU A 402 21.70 8.92 12.98
N PRO A 403 22.05 10.15 13.38
CA PRO A 403 21.10 11.25 13.44
C PRO A 403 20.51 11.51 12.05
N VAL A 404 19.30 12.02 12.00
CA VAL A 404 18.73 12.62 10.80
C VAL A 404 19.54 13.87 10.48
N PHE A 405 20.09 13.95 9.29
CA PHE A 405 21.03 15.03 8.93
C PHE A 405 20.39 16.42 8.99
N PRO A 406 21.19 17.47 9.27
CA PRO A 406 20.71 18.83 9.21
C PRO A 406 20.22 19.18 7.80
N ARG A 407 19.18 20.00 7.71
CA ARG A 407 18.62 20.48 6.44
C ARG A 407 18.15 21.91 6.56
N GLY A 408 17.95 22.57 5.41
CA GLY A 408 17.71 24.00 5.38
C GLY A 408 19.03 24.79 5.54
N GLU A 409 19.09 25.98 4.97
CA GLU A 409 20.32 26.80 4.98
C GLU A 409 20.74 27.19 6.40
N ARG A 410 19.78 27.59 7.22
CA ARG A 410 19.98 28.20 8.52
C ARG A 410 19.65 27.31 9.69
N PRO A 411 20.27 27.49 10.86
CA PRO A 411 19.95 26.72 12.08
C PRO A 411 18.50 26.85 12.51
N ASP A 412 17.83 27.96 12.24
CA ASP A 412 16.46 28.27 12.62
C ASP A 412 15.41 27.73 11.61
N ASP A 413 15.81 27.01 10.56
CA ASP A 413 14.88 26.34 9.67
C ASP A 413 13.99 25.35 10.45
N ALA A 414 12.67 25.42 10.22
CA ALA A 414 11.69 24.62 10.98
C ALA A 414 11.93 23.12 10.81
N LYS A 415 12.33 22.68 9.61
CA LYS A 415 12.60 21.26 9.34
C LYS A 415 13.89 20.79 9.99
N ARG A 416 14.90 21.69 10.12
CA ARG A 416 16.12 21.41 10.86
C ARG A 416 15.83 21.23 12.35
N ARG A 417 15.05 22.14 12.94
CA ARG A 417 14.62 22.01 14.34
C ARG A 417 13.86 20.72 14.59
N ASN A 418 12.99 20.34 13.64
CA ASN A 418 12.26 19.07 13.74
C ASN A 418 13.19 17.86 13.67
N ASN A 419 14.20 17.86 12.75
CA ASN A 419 15.21 16.78 12.71
C ASN A 419 16.01 16.72 14.01
N ALA A 420 16.39 17.87 14.58
CA ALA A 420 17.09 17.92 15.87
C ALA A 420 16.23 17.36 17.02
N ALA A 421 14.94 17.66 17.04
CA ALA A 421 14.00 17.09 18.01
C ALA A 421 13.86 15.55 17.85
N VAL A 422 13.78 15.06 16.62
CA VAL A 422 13.83 13.61 16.34
C VAL A 422 15.13 13.01 16.87
N ASN A 423 16.28 13.64 16.59
CA ASN A 423 17.60 13.15 17.01
C ASN A 423 17.72 13.03 18.54
N ALA A 424 17.21 14.03 19.27
CA ALA A 424 17.18 13.99 20.73
C ALA A 424 16.37 12.78 21.27
N LEU A 425 15.27 12.44 20.59
CA LEU A 425 14.41 11.32 20.96
C LEU A 425 14.98 9.95 20.56
N ILE A 426 15.73 9.83 19.47
CA ILE A 426 16.25 8.55 18.98
C ILE A 426 17.64 8.21 19.53
N LYS A 427 18.43 9.19 19.95
CA LYS A 427 19.76 8.96 20.54
C LYS A 427 19.73 7.95 21.71
N PRO A 428 18.73 7.98 22.64
CA PRO A 428 18.62 7.00 23.72
C PRO A 428 18.28 5.58 23.27
N TYR A 429 17.97 5.33 21.99
CA TYR A 429 17.74 3.97 21.47
C TYR A 429 19.04 3.19 21.27
N ALA A 430 20.15 3.90 21.21
CA ALA A 430 21.47 3.26 21.18
C ALA A 430 21.82 2.69 22.57
N ASP A 431 22.17 1.40 22.60
CA ASP A 431 22.57 0.68 23.81
C ASP A 431 24.10 0.57 23.94
N GLY A 432 24.86 1.05 22.94
CA GLY A 432 26.31 0.99 22.88
C GLY A 432 26.86 -0.40 22.54
N GLU A 433 26.01 -1.41 22.46
CA GLU A 433 26.40 -2.78 22.14
C GLU A 433 25.84 -3.25 20.82
N ASN A 434 24.54 -3.35 20.68
CA ASN A 434 23.84 -3.84 19.48
C ASN A 434 23.40 -2.70 18.58
N ILE A 435 23.06 -1.56 19.16
CA ILE A 435 22.70 -0.34 18.47
C ILE A 435 23.72 0.73 18.87
N LEU A 436 24.56 1.08 17.92
CA LEU A 436 25.62 2.08 18.07
C LEU A 436 25.09 3.44 17.60
N TRP A 437 25.50 4.52 18.26
CA TRP A 437 25.21 5.89 17.83
C TRP A 437 26.47 6.55 17.29
N LEU A 438 26.38 7.16 16.12
CA LEU A 438 27.46 7.98 15.55
C LEU A 438 26.89 9.30 15.06
N ASP A 439 27.31 10.38 15.69
CA ASP A 439 26.95 11.74 15.31
C ASP A 439 28.19 12.50 14.80
N PHE A 440 28.10 13.01 13.60
CA PHE A 440 29.11 13.85 12.93
C PHE A 440 28.43 15.02 12.22
N THR A 441 27.22 15.35 12.61
CA THR A 441 26.40 16.40 11.97
C THR A 441 27.01 17.80 12.12
N ASP A 442 27.86 18.00 13.11
CA ASP A 442 28.69 19.18 13.29
C ASP A 442 29.64 19.42 12.09
N LYS A 443 30.11 18.35 11.44
CA LYS A 443 30.98 18.45 10.25
C LYS A 443 30.20 18.76 8.96
N LEU A 444 28.88 18.73 9.01
CA LEU A 444 28.00 19.04 7.87
C LEU A 444 27.52 20.49 7.88
N VAL A 445 27.91 21.27 8.87
CA VAL A 445 27.55 22.68 9.02
C VAL A 445 28.79 23.53 9.21
N GLN A 446 28.70 24.82 8.88
CA GLN A 446 29.73 25.81 9.10
C GLN A 446 29.74 26.26 10.58
N ALA A 447 30.76 27.04 10.98
CA ALA A 447 30.90 27.50 12.36
C ALA A 447 29.72 28.37 12.85
N ASP A 448 29.03 29.05 11.94
CA ASP A 448 27.81 29.82 12.22
C ASP A 448 26.53 28.94 12.19
N GLY A 449 26.69 27.66 11.98
CA GLY A 449 25.60 26.69 11.88
C GLY A 449 24.88 26.63 10.52
N THR A 450 25.31 27.44 9.54
CA THR A 450 24.72 27.39 8.19
C THR A 450 25.21 26.16 7.41
N ILE A 451 24.47 25.74 6.38
CA ILE A 451 24.90 24.70 5.43
C ILE A 451 25.44 25.40 4.17
N SER A 452 26.66 25.03 3.77
CA SER A 452 27.23 25.50 2.50
C SER A 452 26.61 24.82 1.31
N LYS A 453 26.30 25.59 0.24
CA LYS A 453 25.88 25.03 -1.07
C LYS A 453 26.94 24.15 -1.72
N ASP A 454 28.20 24.35 -1.39
CA ASP A 454 29.28 23.50 -1.89
C ASP A 454 29.20 22.11 -1.30
N LEU A 455 28.70 21.97 -0.06
CA LEU A 455 28.50 20.69 0.59
C LEU A 455 27.13 20.10 0.27
N MET A 456 26.06 20.91 0.33
CA MET A 456 24.67 20.52 0.06
C MET A 456 23.96 21.59 -0.78
N PRO A 457 23.95 21.47 -2.11
CA PRO A 457 23.43 22.51 -3.01
C PRO A 457 21.99 22.92 -2.78
N ASP A 458 21.17 21.98 -2.35
CA ASP A 458 19.75 22.15 -2.01
C ASP A 458 19.50 22.17 -0.50
N PHE A 459 20.57 22.33 0.30
CA PHE A 459 20.55 22.32 1.76
C PHE A 459 19.93 21.03 2.35
N LEU A 460 20.03 19.89 1.64
CA LEU A 460 19.48 18.59 2.02
C LEU A 460 20.38 17.42 1.59
N HIS A 461 20.76 17.39 0.29
CA HIS A 461 21.47 16.26 -0.29
C HIS A 461 22.97 16.58 -0.39
N PRO A 462 23.83 15.77 0.26
CA PRO A 462 25.27 15.95 0.19
C PRO A 462 25.83 15.76 -1.23
N ARG A 463 26.85 16.54 -1.58
CA ARG A 463 27.78 16.25 -2.67
C ARG A 463 28.83 15.21 -2.20
N GLU A 464 29.75 14.83 -3.07
CA GLU A 464 30.81 13.85 -2.79
C GLU A 464 31.58 14.19 -1.49
N ALA A 465 31.90 15.46 -1.25
CA ALA A 465 32.58 15.91 -0.02
C ALA A 465 31.79 15.53 1.26
N GLY A 466 30.47 15.65 1.25
CA GLY A 466 29.64 15.24 2.38
C GLY A 466 29.62 13.73 2.58
N TYR A 467 29.62 12.93 1.51
CA TYR A 467 29.79 11.48 1.60
C TYR A 467 31.17 11.06 2.09
N ARG A 468 32.23 11.84 1.76
CA ARG A 468 33.57 11.67 2.30
C ARG A 468 33.59 11.86 3.81
N ILE A 469 33.01 12.97 4.29
CA ILE A 469 32.87 13.23 5.72
C ILE A 469 32.13 12.08 6.42
N TRP A 470 31.05 11.59 5.81
CA TRP A 470 30.29 10.45 6.36
C TRP A 470 31.11 9.17 6.40
N ALA A 471 31.80 8.81 5.32
CA ALA A 471 32.67 7.65 5.26
C ALA A 471 33.75 7.71 6.34
N ASP A 472 34.49 8.82 6.43
CA ASP A 472 35.57 9.00 7.37
C ASP A 472 35.10 8.90 8.83
N ALA A 473 33.94 9.48 9.14
CA ALA A 473 33.33 9.38 10.47
C ALA A 473 32.92 7.92 10.82
N ALA A 474 32.41 7.17 9.86
CA ALA A 474 31.92 5.81 10.08
C ALA A 474 33.03 4.73 10.03
N LEU A 475 34.21 5.07 9.49
CA LEU A 475 35.26 4.09 9.20
C LEU A 475 35.76 3.33 10.44
N SER A 476 35.87 4.00 11.59
CA SER A 476 36.28 3.37 12.86
C SER A 476 35.29 2.29 13.30
N VAL A 477 33.97 2.57 13.14
CA VAL A 477 32.91 1.62 13.45
C VAL A 477 32.93 0.44 12.46
N PHE A 478 33.12 0.72 11.16
CA PHE A 478 33.23 -0.33 10.14
C PHE A 478 34.38 -1.27 10.44
N ARG A 479 35.56 -0.75 10.78
CA ARG A 479 36.74 -1.56 11.17
C ARG A 479 36.44 -2.40 12.41
N ALA A 480 35.92 -1.80 13.45
CA ALA A 480 35.62 -2.49 14.71
C ALA A 480 34.60 -3.63 14.55
N VAL A 481 33.55 -3.42 13.74
CA VAL A 481 32.49 -4.43 13.57
C VAL A 481 32.84 -5.48 12.52
N CYS A 482 33.54 -5.09 11.44
CA CYS A 482 33.85 -6.01 10.35
C CYS A 482 35.19 -6.73 10.51
N GLY A 483 36.07 -6.28 11.38
CA GLY A 483 37.37 -6.85 11.60
C GLY A 483 38.37 -6.63 10.42
N LYS A 484 38.24 -5.47 9.74
CA LYS A 484 39.00 -5.17 8.52
C LYS A 484 39.69 -3.80 8.61
#